data_70b095c036d3fbbb5ff1fde69bd0b74c
#
_entry.id   70b095c036d3fbbb5ff1fde69bd0b74c
#
_cell.length_a   1.000
_cell.length_b   1.000
_cell.length_c   1.000
_cell.angle_alpha   90.00
_cell.angle_beta   90.00
_cell.angle_gamma   90.00
#
_symmetry.space_group_name_H-M   'P 1'
#
loop_
_entity.id
_entity.type
_entity.pdbx_description
1 polymer ?
#
loop_
_entity_poly.entity_id
_entity_poly.type
_entity_poly.pdbx_seq_one_letter_code
_entity_poly.pdbx_strand_id
1 'polypeptide(L)'
;KFVKKNKIFLIEDCSQAHGAIYRGKKVGSFGHISTWSFCQDKIISTGGEGGMISTNNKKLWLKLWSLKDHGKNYKSLFNKKHKSGFKWLHDDYGSNYRMTEMQAVIGREQLKSLDLQIKKRNFIANLYLEGLKNYYLKYDIFKKPDFNFQKSSSKKNLRKSNQFVHAFYRLNLFLNKNKIKQRKLIQQFIKNKINCGVGSCPEIYREKIFMKSKFYPKKRLLNAK
;
A
#
# COMPACT_ATOMS: atom_id res chain seq x y z
N LYS A 1 -8.53 -16.34 9.10
CA LYS A 1 -9.04 -17.23 10.17
C LYS A 1 -8.78 -16.64 11.56
N PHE A 2 -7.56 -16.23 11.91
CA PHE A 2 -7.21 -15.68 13.24
C PHE A 2 -8.10 -14.50 13.64
N VAL A 3 -8.20 -13.46 12.80
CA VAL A 3 -8.99 -12.25 13.02
C VAL A 3 -10.47 -12.57 13.29
N LYS A 4 -11.08 -13.46 12.48
CA LYS A 4 -12.48 -13.88 12.69
C LYS A 4 -12.65 -14.65 14.00
N LYS A 5 -11.73 -15.57 14.33
CA LYS A 5 -11.78 -16.35 15.57
C LYS A 5 -11.73 -15.46 16.81
N ASN A 6 -10.92 -14.40 16.77
CA ASN A 6 -10.70 -13.51 17.90
C ASN A 6 -11.54 -12.22 17.85
N LYS A 7 -12.50 -12.10 16.92
CA LYS A 7 -13.36 -10.92 16.74
C LYS A 7 -12.59 -9.58 16.66
N ILE A 8 -11.40 -9.62 15.98
CA ILE A 8 -10.52 -8.46 15.84
C ILE A 8 -10.92 -7.69 14.57
N PHE A 9 -10.92 -6.36 14.63
CA PHE A 9 -11.04 -5.53 13.44
C PHE A 9 -9.76 -5.60 12.61
N LEU A 10 -9.91 -5.78 11.29
CA LEU A 10 -8.82 -5.81 10.34
C LEU A 10 -8.88 -4.57 9.45
N ILE A 11 -7.82 -3.79 9.46
CA ILE A 11 -7.57 -2.72 8.50
C ILE A 11 -6.44 -3.19 7.58
N GLU A 12 -6.67 -3.13 6.27
CA GLU A 12 -5.63 -3.40 5.28
C GLU A 12 -4.98 -2.07 4.85
N ASP A 13 -3.69 -1.91 5.09
CA ASP A 13 -2.93 -0.85 4.45
C ASP A 13 -2.50 -1.31 3.06
N CYS A 14 -3.21 -0.82 2.06
CA CYS A 14 -3.00 -1.15 0.65
C CYS A 14 -2.23 -0.05 -0.11
N SER A 15 -1.61 0.89 0.60
CA SER A 15 -0.94 2.07 0.03
C SER A 15 0.17 1.72 -0.99
N GLN A 16 0.70 0.50 -0.95
CA GLN A 16 1.73 -0.01 -1.87
C GLN A 16 1.28 -1.30 -2.59
N ALA A 17 0.00 -1.64 -2.55
CA ALA A 17 -0.52 -2.93 -2.99
C ALA A 17 -1.61 -2.82 -4.07
N HIS A 18 -1.68 -1.69 -4.79
CA HIS A 18 -2.63 -1.49 -5.88
C HIS A 18 -2.54 -2.64 -6.90
N GLY A 19 -3.64 -3.31 -7.15
CA GLY A 19 -3.73 -4.41 -8.10
C GLY A 19 -3.13 -5.74 -7.64
N ALA A 20 -2.55 -5.83 -6.44
CA ALA A 20 -2.06 -7.08 -5.89
C ALA A 20 -3.19 -8.11 -5.68
N ILE A 21 -2.84 -9.39 -5.82
CA ILE A 21 -3.78 -10.52 -5.64
C ILE A 21 -3.18 -11.49 -4.63
N TYR A 22 -3.97 -11.88 -3.66
CA TYR A 22 -3.63 -12.92 -2.69
C TYR A 22 -4.69 -14.03 -2.72
N ARG A 23 -4.27 -15.25 -3.03
CA ARG A 23 -5.18 -16.42 -3.16
C ARG A 23 -6.40 -16.14 -4.06
N GLY A 24 -6.14 -15.52 -5.22
CA GLY A 24 -7.16 -15.24 -6.23
C GLY A 24 -8.11 -14.08 -5.92
N LYS A 25 -7.90 -13.36 -4.81
CA LYS A 25 -8.70 -12.18 -4.45
C LYS A 25 -7.83 -10.91 -4.44
N LYS A 26 -8.38 -9.82 -4.90
CA LYS A 26 -7.70 -8.51 -4.83
C LYS A 26 -7.41 -8.15 -3.37
N VAL A 27 -6.18 -7.71 -3.09
CA VAL A 27 -5.82 -7.10 -1.80
C VAL A 27 -6.72 -5.88 -1.59
N GLY A 28 -7.07 -5.59 -0.35
CA GLY A 28 -8.07 -4.58 0.00
C GLY A 28 -9.50 -5.11 0.10
N SER A 29 -9.70 -6.43 -0.10
CA SER A 29 -11.02 -7.08 0.01
C SER A 29 -11.16 -8.06 1.18
N PHE A 30 -10.16 -8.15 2.04
CA PHE A 30 -10.12 -9.11 3.16
C PHE A 30 -10.52 -8.47 4.49
N GLY A 31 -10.18 -7.20 4.69
CA GLY A 31 -10.41 -6.44 5.91
C GLY A 31 -11.82 -5.87 6.04
N HIS A 32 -12.08 -5.27 7.17
CA HIS A 32 -13.29 -4.49 7.41
C HIS A 32 -13.20 -3.13 6.70
N ILE A 33 -11.99 -2.59 6.63
CA ILE A 33 -11.63 -1.33 5.97
C ILE A 33 -10.30 -1.56 5.24
N SER A 34 -10.12 -0.89 4.10
CA SER A 34 -8.85 -0.85 3.39
C SER A 34 -8.49 0.59 3.05
N THR A 35 -7.22 0.95 3.22
CA THR A 35 -6.70 2.29 2.94
C THR A 35 -5.79 2.27 1.73
N TRP A 36 -5.86 3.32 0.91
CA TRP A 36 -5.14 3.46 -0.35
C TRP A 36 -4.48 4.83 -0.41
N SER A 37 -3.24 4.89 -0.87
CA SER A 37 -2.52 6.14 -1.12
C SER A 37 -2.45 6.41 -2.61
N PHE A 38 -2.69 7.65 -3.01
CA PHE A 38 -2.54 8.13 -4.37
C PHE A 38 -1.49 9.24 -4.45
N CYS A 39 -0.51 9.20 -3.54
CA CYS A 39 0.66 10.06 -3.56
C CYS A 39 1.42 9.91 -4.90
N GLN A 40 2.17 10.92 -5.28
CA GLN A 40 2.84 11.04 -6.58
C GLN A 40 3.71 9.84 -6.97
N ASP A 41 4.30 9.14 -6.00
CA ASP A 41 5.20 8.01 -6.21
C ASP A 41 4.50 6.65 -6.22
N LYS A 42 3.18 6.60 -6.03
CA LYS A 42 2.41 5.36 -5.99
C LYS A 42 2.16 4.78 -7.40
N ILE A 43 1.69 3.54 -7.43
CA ILE A 43 1.32 2.86 -8.69
C ILE A 43 0.21 3.60 -9.41
N ILE A 44 -0.74 4.14 -8.64
CA ILE A 44 -1.76 5.08 -9.10
C ILE A 44 -1.57 6.37 -8.31
N SER A 45 -1.61 7.51 -9.01
CA SER A 45 -1.56 8.84 -8.40
C SER A 45 -2.74 9.69 -8.90
N THR A 46 -3.18 10.63 -8.08
CA THR A 46 -4.25 11.58 -8.41
C THR A 46 -3.72 13.00 -8.65
N GLY A 47 -2.56 13.09 -9.34
CA GLY A 47 -1.95 14.37 -9.69
C GLY A 47 -1.13 14.99 -8.57
N GLY A 48 -0.59 14.18 -7.65
CA GLY A 48 0.26 14.63 -6.54
C GLY A 48 -0.06 13.91 -5.26
N GLU A 49 -1.08 14.32 -4.58
CA GLU A 49 -1.54 13.70 -3.33
C GLU A 49 -2.99 13.22 -3.46
N GLY A 50 -3.34 12.22 -2.66
CA GLY A 50 -4.68 11.70 -2.58
C GLY A 50 -4.73 10.37 -1.82
N GLY A 51 -5.94 9.94 -1.52
CA GLY A 51 -6.17 8.66 -0.85
C GLY A 51 -7.61 8.23 -0.95
N MET A 52 -7.84 6.98 -0.59
CA MET A 52 -9.18 6.40 -0.56
C MET A 52 -9.30 5.43 0.60
N ILE A 53 -10.50 5.30 1.11
CA ILE A 53 -10.88 4.24 2.02
C ILE A 53 -11.99 3.43 1.36
N SER A 54 -11.87 2.11 1.39
CA SER A 54 -12.91 1.20 0.90
C SER A 54 -13.40 0.26 1.99
N THR A 55 -14.70 -0.03 1.98
CA THR A 55 -15.34 -0.97 2.90
C THR A 55 -16.64 -1.51 2.31
N ASN A 56 -16.98 -2.76 2.64
CA ASN A 56 -18.28 -3.37 2.33
C ASN A 56 -19.31 -3.18 3.45
N ASN A 57 -18.93 -2.56 4.56
CA ASN A 57 -19.81 -2.34 5.70
C ASN A 57 -20.48 -0.95 5.62
N LYS A 58 -21.79 -0.93 5.41
CA LYS A 58 -22.59 0.29 5.27
C LYS A 58 -22.48 1.23 6.49
N LYS A 59 -22.43 0.69 7.71
CA LYS A 59 -22.29 1.49 8.93
C LYS A 59 -20.93 2.20 8.98
N LEU A 60 -19.87 1.46 8.69
CA LEU A 60 -18.51 2.03 8.60
C LEU A 60 -18.41 3.06 7.48
N TRP A 61 -18.99 2.78 6.31
CA TRP A 61 -19.00 3.71 5.20
C TRP A 61 -19.66 5.04 5.57
N LEU A 62 -20.83 5.02 6.20
CA LEU A 62 -21.53 6.23 6.66
C LEU A 62 -20.67 7.06 7.63
N LYS A 63 -19.98 6.39 8.56
CA LYS A 63 -19.12 7.06 9.53
C LYS A 63 -17.87 7.66 8.87
N LEU A 64 -17.24 6.94 7.95
CA LEU A 64 -16.09 7.42 7.18
C LEU A 64 -16.47 8.57 6.25
N TRP A 65 -17.66 8.49 5.65
CA TRP A 65 -18.19 9.56 4.81
C TRP A 65 -18.39 10.85 5.62
N SER A 66 -19.00 10.73 6.80
CA SER A 66 -19.18 11.84 7.75
C SER A 66 -17.84 12.46 8.15
N LEU A 67 -16.90 11.64 8.59
CA LEU A 67 -15.55 12.08 9.02
C LEU A 67 -14.82 12.86 7.93
N LYS A 68 -14.87 12.40 6.66
CA LYS A 68 -14.21 13.06 5.54
C LYS A 68 -14.87 14.37 5.11
N ASP A 69 -16.12 14.62 5.52
CA ASP A 69 -16.91 15.78 5.09
C ASP A 69 -17.48 16.53 6.31
N HIS A 70 -16.59 17.03 7.15
CA HIS A 70 -16.90 17.91 8.29
C HIS A 70 -17.87 17.35 9.33
N GLY A 71 -18.05 16.03 9.43
CA GLY A 71 -19.01 15.43 10.36
C GLY A 71 -20.46 15.49 9.91
N LYS A 72 -20.73 15.75 8.62
CA LYS A 72 -22.09 15.79 8.09
C LYS A 72 -22.79 14.45 8.18
N ASN A 73 -24.09 14.49 8.44
CA ASN A 73 -24.96 13.33 8.37
C ASN A 73 -25.44 13.10 6.93
N TYR A 74 -25.07 11.97 6.34
CA TYR A 74 -25.44 11.61 4.97
C TYR A 74 -26.94 11.61 4.74
N LYS A 75 -27.72 11.01 5.66
CA LYS A 75 -29.18 10.93 5.54
C LYS A 75 -29.83 12.30 5.66
N SER A 76 -29.35 13.15 6.57
CA SER A 76 -29.85 14.51 6.73
C SER A 76 -29.58 15.36 5.49
N LEU A 77 -28.41 15.18 4.85
CA LEU A 77 -28.05 15.95 3.67
C LEU A 77 -28.84 15.54 2.41
N PHE A 78 -28.99 14.25 2.16
CA PHE A 78 -29.53 13.75 0.89
C PHE A 78 -30.97 13.24 0.93
N ASN A 79 -31.43 12.77 2.10
CA ASN A 79 -32.72 12.09 2.21
C ASN A 79 -33.80 12.90 2.92
N LYS A 80 -33.46 14.03 3.57
CA LYS A 80 -34.42 14.89 4.25
C LYS A 80 -34.72 16.14 3.42
N LYS A 81 -36.00 16.49 3.31
CA LYS A 81 -36.41 17.81 2.83
C LYS A 81 -36.14 18.83 3.95
N HIS A 82 -35.43 19.89 3.64
CA HIS A 82 -35.18 20.99 4.55
C HIS A 82 -36.06 22.18 4.21
N LYS A 83 -36.67 22.78 5.20
CA LYS A 83 -37.35 24.08 5.06
C LYS A 83 -36.28 25.18 4.90
N SER A 84 -36.67 26.36 4.44
CA SER A 84 -35.80 27.54 4.44
C SER A 84 -35.26 27.83 5.84
N GLY A 85 -34.03 28.29 5.95
CA GLY A 85 -33.36 28.61 7.20
C GLY A 85 -32.22 27.66 7.57
N PHE A 86 -31.87 27.59 8.82
CA PHE A 86 -30.74 26.80 9.32
C PHE A 86 -30.99 25.29 9.17
N LYS A 87 -29.98 24.57 8.64
CA LYS A 87 -30.04 23.12 8.45
C LYS A 87 -29.06 22.44 9.39
N TRP A 88 -29.57 21.63 10.33
CA TRP A 88 -28.73 20.79 11.20
C TRP A 88 -28.19 19.60 10.42
N LEU A 89 -27.01 19.75 9.81
CA LEU A 89 -26.41 18.74 8.94
C LEU A 89 -25.23 18.01 9.60
N HIS A 90 -24.63 18.55 10.65
CA HIS A 90 -23.42 18.05 11.28
C HIS A 90 -23.77 17.37 12.60
N ASP A 91 -23.65 16.04 12.64
CA ASP A 91 -23.95 15.22 13.83
C ASP A 91 -22.67 14.75 14.52
N ASP A 92 -21.50 14.92 13.90
CA ASP A 92 -20.25 14.40 14.40
C ASP A 92 -19.06 15.34 14.06
N TYR A 93 -17.90 15.08 14.65
CA TYR A 93 -16.66 15.73 14.26
C TYR A 93 -16.13 15.18 12.96
N GLY A 94 -15.53 16.04 12.15
CA GLY A 94 -14.93 15.65 10.89
C GLY A 94 -14.03 16.74 10.32
N SER A 95 -13.35 16.44 9.23
CA SER A 95 -12.45 17.36 8.54
C SER A 95 -12.72 17.37 7.04
N ASN A 96 -12.09 18.28 6.34
CA ASN A 96 -12.17 18.33 4.88
C ASN A 96 -11.12 17.40 4.26
N TYR A 97 -11.48 16.15 4.06
CA TYR A 97 -10.68 15.16 3.33
C TYR A 97 -11.29 14.82 1.97
N ARG A 98 -12.02 15.75 1.37
CA ARG A 98 -12.60 15.55 0.05
C ARG A 98 -11.54 15.63 -1.04
N MET A 99 -11.54 14.65 -1.92
CA MET A 99 -10.79 14.70 -3.17
C MET A 99 -11.45 15.71 -4.13
N THR A 100 -10.66 16.48 -4.85
CA THR A 100 -11.19 17.37 -5.89
C THR A 100 -11.63 16.56 -7.12
N GLU A 101 -12.54 17.13 -7.92
CA GLU A 101 -13.00 16.48 -9.16
C GLU A 101 -11.84 16.23 -10.15
N MET A 102 -10.91 17.15 -10.27
CA MET A 102 -9.71 16.98 -11.10
C MET A 102 -8.88 15.77 -10.67
N GLN A 103 -8.62 15.64 -9.37
CA GLN A 103 -7.91 14.48 -8.80
C GLN A 103 -8.67 13.18 -9.06
N ALA A 104 -10.00 13.21 -8.90
CA ALA A 104 -10.84 12.03 -9.11
C ALA A 104 -10.83 11.58 -10.58
N VAL A 105 -10.86 12.51 -11.55
CA VAL A 105 -10.76 12.20 -12.98
C VAL A 105 -9.41 11.55 -13.29
N ILE A 106 -8.29 12.13 -12.83
CA ILE A 106 -6.96 11.56 -13.02
C ILE A 106 -6.90 10.14 -12.46
N GLY A 107 -7.38 9.94 -11.23
CA GLY A 107 -7.39 8.63 -10.58
C GLY A 107 -8.20 7.59 -11.35
N ARG A 108 -9.36 7.97 -11.88
CA ARG A 108 -10.20 7.08 -12.70
C ARG A 108 -9.50 6.66 -13.99
N GLU A 109 -8.81 7.58 -14.67
CA GLU A 109 -8.06 7.24 -15.88
C GLU A 109 -6.90 6.31 -15.58
N GLN A 110 -6.14 6.56 -14.52
CA GLN A 110 -5.06 5.67 -14.11
C GLN A 110 -5.55 4.28 -13.69
N LEU A 111 -6.73 4.21 -13.05
CA LEU A 111 -7.32 2.93 -12.66
C LEU A 111 -7.63 2.03 -13.87
N LYS A 112 -8.02 2.60 -15.02
CA LYS A 112 -8.26 1.84 -16.26
C LYS A 112 -7.00 1.13 -16.74
N SER A 113 -5.81 1.69 -16.52
CA SER A 113 -4.52 1.12 -16.93
C SER A 113 -3.87 0.23 -15.88
N LEU A 114 -4.44 0.11 -14.67
CA LEU A 114 -3.81 -0.56 -13.53
C LEU A 114 -3.38 -2.00 -13.83
N ASP A 115 -4.25 -2.80 -14.43
CA ASP A 115 -3.93 -4.21 -14.70
C ASP A 115 -2.76 -4.36 -15.69
N LEU A 116 -2.66 -3.46 -16.68
CA LEU A 116 -1.52 -3.40 -17.60
C LEU A 116 -0.24 -2.97 -16.86
N GLN A 117 -0.32 -1.98 -15.99
CA GLN A 117 0.83 -1.54 -15.18
C GLN A 117 1.34 -2.66 -14.28
N ILE A 118 0.45 -3.43 -13.64
CA ILE A 118 0.84 -4.56 -12.81
C ILE A 118 1.52 -5.67 -13.63
N LYS A 119 1.01 -5.96 -14.83
CA LYS A 119 1.67 -6.91 -15.75
C LYS A 119 3.09 -6.45 -16.11
N LYS A 120 3.28 -5.18 -16.49
CA LYS A 120 4.60 -4.61 -16.82
C LYS A 120 5.55 -4.65 -15.61
N ARG A 121 5.08 -4.29 -14.41
CA ARG A 121 5.89 -4.34 -13.18
C ARG A 121 6.33 -5.76 -12.85
N ASN A 122 5.45 -6.73 -12.97
CA ASN A 122 5.79 -8.14 -12.76
C ASN A 122 6.80 -8.65 -13.80
N PHE A 123 6.65 -8.27 -15.06
CA PHE A 123 7.61 -8.59 -16.12
C PHE A 123 9.00 -8.03 -15.80
N ILE A 124 9.11 -6.74 -15.47
CA ILE A 124 10.37 -6.09 -15.12
C ILE A 124 10.98 -6.72 -13.87
N ALA A 125 10.20 -6.95 -12.83
CA ALA A 125 10.69 -7.58 -11.60
C ALA A 125 11.26 -8.98 -11.88
N ASN A 126 10.61 -9.77 -12.72
CA ASN A 126 11.10 -11.09 -13.12
C ASN A 126 12.42 -11.00 -13.90
N LEU A 127 12.58 -10.02 -14.80
CA LEU A 127 13.86 -9.80 -15.50
C LEU A 127 14.99 -9.53 -14.51
N TYR A 128 14.77 -8.65 -13.53
CA TYR A 128 15.76 -8.41 -12.47
C TYR A 128 16.06 -9.65 -11.65
N LEU A 129 15.04 -10.39 -11.22
CA LEU A 129 15.23 -11.59 -10.39
C LEU A 129 15.98 -12.70 -11.14
N GLU A 130 15.69 -12.91 -12.42
CA GLU A 130 16.43 -13.88 -13.23
C GLU A 130 17.88 -13.41 -13.49
N GLY A 131 18.09 -12.12 -13.84
CA GLY A 131 19.42 -11.57 -14.05
C GLY A 131 20.30 -11.59 -12.80
N LEU A 132 19.69 -11.46 -11.62
CA LEU A 132 20.40 -11.53 -10.34
C LEU A 132 20.56 -12.95 -9.79
N LYS A 133 20.07 -13.97 -10.48
CA LYS A 133 20.01 -15.35 -9.99
C LYS A 133 21.35 -15.88 -9.47
N ASN A 134 22.43 -15.66 -10.22
CA ASN A 134 23.78 -16.09 -9.82
C ASN A 134 24.29 -15.35 -8.58
N TYR A 135 23.86 -14.10 -8.37
CA TYR A 135 24.29 -13.29 -7.24
C TYR A 135 23.67 -13.72 -5.92
N TYR A 136 22.52 -14.40 -5.92
CA TYR A 136 21.98 -15.00 -4.70
C TYR A 136 22.19 -16.51 -4.59
N LEU A 137 22.36 -17.24 -5.70
CA LEU A 137 22.61 -18.70 -5.66
C LEU A 137 24.09 -19.04 -5.51
N LYS A 138 24.98 -18.35 -6.24
CA LYS A 138 26.41 -18.67 -6.31
C LYS A 138 27.26 -17.76 -5.44
N TYR A 139 27.00 -16.46 -5.45
CA TYR A 139 27.84 -15.47 -4.78
C TYR A 139 27.31 -15.03 -3.41
N ASP A 140 26.09 -15.38 -3.08
CA ASP A 140 25.41 -15.01 -1.82
C ASP A 140 25.49 -13.51 -1.47
N ILE A 141 25.47 -12.66 -2.52
CA ILE A 141 25.49 -11.20 -2.37
C ILE A 141 24.11 -10.70 -1.94
N PHE A 142 23.05 -11.30 -2.50
CA PHE A 142 21.67 -11.05 -2.10
C PHE A 142 21.09 -12.28 -1.44
N LYS A 143 20.28 -12.08 -0.41
CA LYS A 143 19.44 -13.15 0.14
C LYS A 143 18.43 -13.56 -0.92
N LYS A 144 18.26 -14.87 -1.10
CA LYS A 144 17.21 -15.39 -1.99
C LYS A 144 15.86 -14.80 -1.58
N PRO A 145 15.13 -14.17 -2.49
CA PRO A 145 13.80 -13.68 -2.18
C PRO A 145 12.88 -14.86 -1.81
N ASP A 146 12.21 -14.77 -0.67
CA ASP A 146 11.19 -15.76 -0.25
C ASP A 146 9.89 -15.68 -1.07
N PHE A 147 10.00 -15.12 -2.26
CA PHE A 147 8.87 -15.04 -3.18
C PHE A 147 8.71 -16.38 -3.90
N ASN A 148 7.94 -17.27 -3.32
CA ASN A 148 7.30 -18.35 -4.08
C ASN A 148 6.21 -17.76 -5.01
N PHE A 149 6.57 -16.73 -5.79
CA PHE A 149 5.77 -16.30 -6.92
C PHE A 149 5.90 -17.39 -7.97
N GLN A 150 4.99 -18.34 -7.90
CA GLN A 150 4.83 -19.27 -9.00
C GLN A 150 4.70 -18.43 -10.28
N LYS A 151 5.42 -18.83 -11.31
CA LYS A 151 5.29 -18.34 -12.67
C LYS A 151 3.81 -18.40 -13.07
N SER A 152 3.02 -17.41 -12.65
CA SER A 152 1.57 -17.37 -12.87
C SER A 152 1.24 -17.02 -14.32
N SER A 153 2.27 -16.77 -15.14
CA SER A 153 2.09 -16.23 -16.49
C SER A 153 1.93 -17.29 -17.59
N SER A 154 2.08 -18.58 -17.33
CA SER A 154 2.06 -19.56 -18.42
C SER A 154 1.17 -20.81 -18.23
N LYS A 155 0.48 -20.96 -17.11
CA LYS A 155 -0.45 -22.10 -16.94
C LYS A 155 -1.89 -21.61 -16.86
N LYS A 156 -2.63 -21.81 -17.95
CA LYS A 156 -4.09 -21.55 -18.08
C LYS A 156 -4.97 -22.28 -17.04
N ASN A 157 -4.41 -23.17 -16.20
CA ASN A 157 -5.17 -24.10 -15.33
C ASN A 157 -4.84 -23.98 -13.84
N LEU A 158 -4.27 -22.85 -13.35
CA LEU A 158 -4.13 -22.67 -11.90
C LEU A 158 -5.50 -22.40 -11.28
N ARG A 159 -5.89 -23.20 -10.28
CA ARG A 159 -7.06 -22.91 -9.45
C ARG A 159 -6.93 -21.48 -8.94
N LYS A 160 -7.99 -20.65 -9.03
CA LYS A 160 -7.99 -19.24 -8.57
C LYS A 160 -7.43 -19.08 -7.14
N SER A 161 -7.64 -20.11 -6.28
CA SER A 161 -7.13 -20.13 -4.90
C SER A 161 -5.60 -20.11 -4.75
N ASN A 162 -4.85 -20.41 -5.82
CA ASN A 162 -3.38 -20.42 -5.81
C ASN A 162 -2.76 -19.24 -6.57
N GLN A 163 -3.58 -18.27 -6.97
CA GLN A 163 -3.08 -17.10 -7.69
C GLN A 163 -2.54 -16.06 -6.70
N PHE A 164 -1.27 -15.70 -6.88
CA PHE A 164 -0.61 -14.61 -6.17
C PHE A 164 -0.02 -13.65 -7.20
N VAL A 165 -0.32 -12.37 -7.07
CA VAL A 165 0.25 -11.31 -7.92
C VAL A 165 0.75 -10.19 -7.01
N HIS A 166 2.03 -9.90 -7.07
CA HIS A 166 2.61 -8.79 -6.31
C HIS A 166 2.46 -7.49 -7.11
N ALA A 167 2.20 -6.38 -6.42
CA ALA A 167 2.08 -5.08 -7.07
C ALA A 167 3.41 -4.53 -7.58
N PHE A 168 4.52 -4.97 -6.99
CA PHE A 168 5.88 -4.46 -7.24
C PHE A 168 5.93 -2.92 -7.32
N TYR A 169 5.37 -2.29 -6.30
CA TYR A 169 5.56 -0.85 -6.10
C TYR A 169 7.06 -0.50 -6.12
N ARG A 170 7.85 -1.31 -5.41
CA ARG A 170 9.32 -1.34 -5.47
C ARG A 170 9.80 -2.79 -5.47
N LEU A 171 10.93 -3.04 -6.11
CA LEU A 171 11.64 -4.31 -5.99
C LEU A 171 12.67 -4.17 -4.87
N ASN A 172 12.43 -4.82 -3.74
CA ASN A 172 13.34 -4.81 -2.60
C ASN A 172 14.30 -6.01 -2.70
N LEU A 173 15.60 -5.73 -2.60
CA LEU A 173 16.65 -6.73 -2.56
C LEU A 173 17.31 -6.68 -1.18
N PHE A 174 17.41 -7.83 -0.53
CA PHE A 174 18.05 -7.96 0.78
C PHE A 174 19.50 -8.36 0.61
N LEU A 175 20.43 -7.51 1.04
CA LEU A 175 21.86 -7.76 0.94
C LEU A 175 22.36 -8.69 2.05
N ASN A 176 23.29 -9.55 1.71
CA ASN A 176 24.14 -10.19 2.70
C ASN A 176 25.23 -9.19 3.15
N LYS A 177 25.05 -8.64 4.35
CA LYS A 177 25.92 -7.59 4.91
C LYS A 177 27.38 -8.04 5.07
N ASN A 178 27.62 -9.35 5.17
CA ASN A 178 28.97 -9.92 5.29
C ASN A 178 29.73 -9.94 3.95
N LYS A 179 29.03 -9.85 2.82
CA LYS A 179 29.63 -9.92 1.48
C LYS A 179 29.84 -8.54 0.87
N ILE A 180 28.91 -7.61 1.10
CA ILE A 180 29.00 -6.29 0.46
C ILE A 180 28.40 -5.20 1.35
N LYS A 181 29.05 -4.03 1.38
CA LYS A 181 28.54 -2.83 2.06
C LYS A 181 27.47 -2.15 1.19
N GLN A 182 26.27 -2.00 1.72
CA GLN A 182 25.12 -1.37 1.04
C GLN A 182 25.49 -0.02 0.40
N ARG A 183 26.16 0.87 1.14
CA ARG A 183 26.56 2.19 0.65
C ARG A 183 27.40 2.11 -0.61
N LYS A 184 28.39 1.20 -0.64
CA LYS A 184 29.28 1.00 -1.78
C LYS A 184 28.51 0.51 -3.02
N LEU A 185 27.56 -0.40 -2.84
CA LEU A 185 26.72 -0.90 -3.92
C LEU A 185 25.81 0.19 -4.49
N ILE A 186 25.17 0.98 -3.63
CA ILE A 186 24.31 2.11 -4.05
C ILE A 186 25.11 3.12 -4.85
N GLN A 187 26.33 3.48 -4.41
CA GLN A 187 27.21 4.39 -5.15
C GLN A 187 27.54 3.86 -6.54
N GLN A 188 27.79 2.56 -6.69
CA GLN A 188 28.04 1.92 -7.99
C GLN A 188 26.81 1.97 -8.90
N PHE A 189 25.63 1.72 -8.36
CA PHE A 189 24.38 1.80 -9.12
C PHE A 189 24.12 3.23 -9.62
N ILE A 190 24.29 4.22 -8.75
CA ILE A 190 24.12 5.63 -9.12
C ILE A 190 25.13 6.03 -10.19
N LYS A 191 26.41 5.63 -10.06
CA LYS A 191 27.44 5.90 -11.07
C LYS A 191 27.06 5.30 -12.44
N ASN A 192 26.39 4.16 -12.46
CA ASN A 192 25.90 3.51 -13.68
C ASN A 192 24.48 3.95 -14.07
N LYS A 193 23.98 5.06 -13.54
CA LYS A 193 22.63 5.62 -13.82
C LYS A 193 21.49 4.65 -13.50
N ILE A 194 21.69 3.71 -12.59
CA ILE A 194 20.65 2.80 -12.10
C ILE A 194 20.01 3.44 -10.88
N ASN A 195 18.74 3.79 -10.98
CA ASN A 195 17.99 4.39 -9.88
C ASN A 195 17.74 3.38 -8.77
N CYS A 196 18.34 3.61 -7.61
CA CYS A 196 18.16 2.76 -6.43
C CYS A 196 18.33 3.59 -5.15
N GLY A 197 17.88 3.04 -4.04
CA GLY A 197 18.00 3.68 -2.73
C GLY A 197 17.94 2.66 -1.60
N VAL A 198 17.99 3.14 -0.38
CA VAL A 198 17.70 2.34 0.82
C VAL A 198 16.19 2.19 1.00
N GLY A 199 15.77 1.12 1.66
CA GLY A 199 14.38 0.96 2.08
C GLY A 199 13.94 2.03 3.06
N SER A 200 12.64 2.07 3.37
CA SER A 200 12.08 2.96 4.40
C SER A 200 12.75 2.72 5.74
N CYS A 201 12.83 3.76 6.58
CA CYS A 201 13.35 3.62 7.94
C CYS A 201 12.47 2.65 8.74
N PRO A 202 12.98 1.50 9.19
CA PRO A 202 12.19 0.54 9.95
C PRO A 202 12.05 0.94 11.43
N GLU A 203 12.90 1.82 11.90
CA GLU A 203 12.97 2.26 13.30
C GLU A 203 12.41 3.67 13.48
N ILE A 204 11.20 3.92 12.95
CA ILE A 204 10.56 5.25 12.99
C ILE A 204 10.45 5.83 14.41
N TYR A 205 10.34 4.97 15.43
CA TYR A 205 10.33 5.38 16.84
C TYR A 205 11.59 6.13 17.26
N ARG A 206 12.71 6.03 16.52
CA ARG A 206 13.96 6.77 16.78
C ARG A 206 13.96 8.19 16.25
N GLU A 207 12.92 8.62 15.56
CA GLU A 207 12.77 10.02 15.15
C GLU A 207 12.63 10.92 16.39
N LYS A 208 13.23 12.11 16.32
CA LYS A 208 13.32 13.04 17.46
C LYS A 208 11.96 13.36 18.09
N ILE A 209 10.89 13.39 17.30
CA ILE A 209 9.54 13.65 17.78
C ILE A 209 9.07 12.56 18.76
N PHE A 210 9.42 11.31 18.49
CA PHE A 210 9.01 10.18 19.33
C PHE A 210 9.89 10.04 20.59
N MET A 211 11.15 10.50 20.55
CA MET A 211 12.05 10.45 21.70
C MET A 211 11.52 11.21 22.92
N LYS A 212 10.70 12.23 22.70
CA LYS A 212 10.03 13.01 23.76
C LYS A 212 8.73 12.37 24.25
N SER A 213 8.27 11.31 23.60
CA SER A 213 7.03 10.63 23.97
C SER A 213 7.25 9.69 25.16
N LYS A 214 6.26 9.63 26.07
CA LYS A 214 6.22 8.61 27.13
C LYS A 214 6.16 7.18 26.61
N PHE A 215 5.82 6.99 25.34
CA PHE A 215 5.79 5.69 24.66
C PHE A 215 7.11 5.32 23.96
N TYR A 216 8.14 6.17 24.06
CA TYR A 216 9.47 5.84 23.52
C TYR A 216 10.04 4.60 24.21
N PRO A 217 10.44 3.55 23.45
CA PRO A 217 10.93 2.33 24.05
C PRO A 217 12.28 2.56 24.70
N LYS A 218 12.43 2.14 25.98
CA LYS A 218 13.69 2.26 26.75
C LYS A 218 14.84 1.46 26.12
N LYS A 219 14.53 0.40 25.37
CA LYS A 219 15.52 -0.44 24.68
C LYS A 219 15.22 -0.46 23.19
N ARG A 220 16.27 -0.61 22.39
CA ARG A 220 16.15 -0.74 20.94
C ARG A 220 15.34 -1.98 20.56
N LEU A 221 14.38 -1.82 19.66
CA LEU A 221 13.53 -2.92 19.18
C LEU A 221 14.32 -3.73 18.14
N LEU A 222 14.79 -4.91 18.52
CA LEU A 222 15.69 -5.73 17.69
C LEU A 222 15.04 -6.19 16.38
N ASN A 223 13.73 -6.47 16.40
CA ASN A 223 12.99 -6.89 15.20
C ASN A 223 12.69 -5.76 14.22
N ALA A 224 12.87 -4.49 14.64
CA ALA A 224 12.72 -3.32 13.79
C ALA A 224 14.06 -2.84 13.20
N LYS A 225 15.16 -3.49 13.55
CA LYS A 225 16.51 -3.22 13.05
C LYS A 225 16.74 -3.96 11.72
#